data_8049887790f893d8329add800b431571
#
_entry.id   8049887790f893d8329add800b431571
#
_cell.length_a   1.000
_cell.length_b   1.000
_cell.length_c   1.000
_cell.angle_alpha   90.00
_cell.angle_beta   90.00
_cell.angle_gamma   90.00
#
_symmetry.space_group_name_H-M   'P 1'
#
loop_
_entity.id
_entity.type
_entity.pdbx_description
1 polymer ?
#
loop_
_entity_poly.entity_id
_entity_poly.type
_entity_poly.pdbx_seq_one_letter_code
_entity_poly.pdbx_strand_id
1 'polypeptide(L)'
;MPKHRLPLGVKSDIILETNESRDDMREEYKNDFLMNPSGFVVLADFIPQILQEIRYYSTYNFVGDRIDGYEEPCALLTKEAARALKSVSNEMIVMGYRLKIFDAYRPACAVRHFVLWGIEDLDIRMKQYFYPDVEKQSLFSDGYIAKNSSHSRGSTVDLTLLDMKSGKEIDMGGPFDFFSEVSHPDYKGITDEQYENRMLLQSVMVRNGFRPLDCEWWHFTLEKEPYPDTYFEFPVSSEYLRR
;
A
#
# COMPACT_ATOMS: atom_id res chain seq x y z
N MET A 1 41.39 12.46 29.02
CA MET A 1 39.95 12.44 28.64
C MET A 1 39.43 11.05 28.91
N PRO A 2 38.48 10.85 29.84
CA PRO A 2 37.96 9.53 30.19
C PRO A 2 36.89 9.08 29.17
N LYS A 3 37.05 7.86 28.66
CA LYS A 3 36.06 7.18 27.82
C LYS A 3 34.91 6.72 28.76
N HIS A 4 33.74 7.32 28.60
CA HIS A 4 32.50 6.82 29.22
C HIS A 4 32.09 5.51 28.53
N ARG A 5 32.25 4.38 29.24
CA ARG A 5 31.57 3.13 28.94
C ARG A 5 30.14 3.25 29.47
N LEU A 6 29.14 3.10 28.59
CA LEU A 6 27.76 2.90 29.00
C LEU A 6 27.63 1.56 29.76
N PRO A 7 26.84 1.48 30.83
CA PRO A 7 26.64 0.27 31.60
C PRO A 7 25.90 -0.81 30.80
N LEU A 8 26.37 -2.06 30.93
CA LEU A 8 25.86 -3.27 30.25
C LEU A 8 24.40 -3.66 30.58
N GLY A 9 23.71 -2.94 31.48
CA GLY A 9 22.33 -3.23 31.89
C GLY A 9 21.25 -2.66 30.97
N VAL A 10 21.55 -1.61 30.18
CA VAL A 10 20.53 -0.89 29.38
C VAL A 10 20.06 -1.64 28.13
N LYS A 11 20.89 -2.59 27.63
CA LYS A 11 20.51 -3.36 26.42
C LYS A 11 19.54 -4.51 26.69
N SER A 12 19.53 -5.08 27.91
CA SER A 12 18.61 -6.17 28.25
C SER A 12 17.16 -5.64 28.48
N ASP A 13 17.02 -4.46 29.06
CA ASP A 13 15.72 -3.90 29.40
C ASP A 13 14.98 -3.40 28.15
N ILE A 14 15.70 -2.84 27.16
CA ILE A 14 15.12 -2.43 25.86
C ILE A 14 14.68 -3.65 25.04
N ILE A 15 15.39 -4.78 25.13
CA ILE A 15 15.02 -6.02 24.43
C ILE A 15 13.81 -6.70 25.09
N LEU A 16 13.65 -6.58 26.40
CA LEU A 16 12.49 -7.10 27.14
C LEU A 16 11.24 -6.26 26.86
N GLU A 17 11.34 -4.93 26.90
CA GLU A 17 10.24 -4.03 26.52
C GLU A 17 9.77 -4.22 25.06
N THR A 18 10.70 -4.48 24.12
CA THR A 18 10.31 -4.75 22.72
C THR A 18 9.66 -6.12 22.53
N ASN A 19 9.98 -7.13 23.32
CA ASN A 19 9.34 -8.44 23.22
C ASN A 19 7.96 -8.45 23.90
N GLU A 20 7.80 -7.83 25.06
CA GLU A 20 6.49 -7.63 25.68
C GLU A 20 5.58 -6.77 24.79
N SER A 21 6.09 -5.70 24.18
CA SER A 21 5.32 -4.88 23.23
C SER A 21 4.92 -5.64 21.96
N ARG A 22 5.72 -6.62 21.50
CA ARG A 22 5.39 -7.47 20.36
C ARG A 22 4.26 -8.47 20.69
N ASP A 23 4.26 -9.04 21.85
CA ASP A 23 3.23 -10.00 22.26
C ASP A 23 1.95 -9.27 22.67
N ASP A 24 2.03 -8.11 23.32
CA ASP A 24 0.90 -7.25 23.62
C ASP A 24 0.24 -6.72 22.32
N MET A 25 1.04 -6.27 21.34
CA MET A 25 0.50 -5.86 20.03
C MET A 25 -0.16 -7.04 19.29
N ARG A 26 0.37 -8.26 19.42
CA ARG A 26 -0.27 -9.45 18.83
C ARG A 26 -1.59 -9.81 19.51
N GLU A 27 -1.75 -9.53 20.81
CA GLU A 27 -3.02 -9.75 21.53
C GLU A 27 -4.03 -8.64 21.30
N GLU A 28 -3.61 -7.37 21.26
CA GLU A 28 -4.48 -6.22 21.01
C GLU A 28 -5.20 -6.31 19.64
N TYR A 29 -4.55 -6.94 18.63
CA TYR A 29 -5.12 -7.12 17.30
C TYR A 29 -5.96 -8.39 17.11
N LYS A 30 -6.11 -9.26 18.12
CA LYS A 30 -6.81 -10.55 17.95
C LYS A 30 -8.34 -10.48 17.89
N ASN A 31 -8.97 -9.39 18.26
CA ASN A 31 -10.41 -9.43 18.58
C ASN A 31 -11.38 -8.64 17.71
N ASP A 32 -10.92 -7.76 16.78
CA ASP A 32 -11.82 -6.85 16.04
C ASP A 32 -11.80 -6.97 14.51
N PHE A 33 -11.11 -7.98 13.94
CA PHE A 33 -10.99 -8.09 12.49
C PHE A 33 -12.03 -9.02 11.87
N LEU A 34 -12.73 -8.52 10.86
CA LEU A 34 -13.76 -9.29 10.17
C LEU A 34 -13.14 -10.23 9.13
N MET A 35 -13.44 -11.52 9.23
CA MET A 35 -12.97 -12.55 8.30
C MET A 35 -13.94 -12.81 7.13
N ASN A 36 -15.04 -12.05 7.03
CA ASN A 36 -16.07 -12.31 6.03
C ASN A 36 -15.83 -11.51 4.74
N PRO A 37 -15.49 -12.14 3.61
CA PRO A 37 -15.20 -11.47 2.34
C PRO A 37 -16.44 -11.22 1.47
N SER A 38 -17.66 -11.44 1.95
CA SER A 38 -18.88 -11.44 1.12
C SER A 38 -19.16 -10.16 0.34
N GLY A 39 -18.57 -9.04 0.77
CA GLY A 39 -18.66 -7.75 0.09
C GLY A 39 -17.58 -7.51 -0.97
N PHE A 40 -16.66 -8.46 -1.19
CA PHE A 40 -15.50 -8.30 -2.06
C PHE A 40 -15.64 -9.01 -3.40
N VAL A 41 -14.78 -8.64 -4.34
CA VAL A 41 -14.60 -9.28 -5.64
C VAL A 41 -13.13 -9.42 -5.99
N VAL A 42 -12.80 -10.42 -6.80
CA VAL A 42 -11.51 -10.53 -7.47
C VAL A 42 -11.49 -9.51 -8.62
N LEU A 43 -10.56 -8.58 -8.58
CA LEU A 43 -10.58 -7.43 -9.48
C LEU A 43 -10.35 -7.83 -10.94
N ALA A 44 -9.51 -8.82 -11.21
CA ALA A 44 -9.28 -9.33 -12.56
C ALA A 44 -10.52 -9.99 -13.19
N ASP A 45 -11.35 -10.66 -12.39
CA ASP A 45 -12.62 -11.24 -12.86
C ASP A 45 -13.64 -10.13 -13.16
N PHE A 46 -13.60 -9.03 -12.40
CA PHE A 46 -14.54 -7.91 -12.50
C PHE A 46 -14.17 -6.90 -13.58
N ILE A 47 -12.86 -6.66 -13.77
CA ILE A 47 -12.26 -5.73 -14.77
C ILE A 47 -11.14 -6.48 -15.50
N PRO A 48 -11.44 -7.32 -16.51
CA PRO A 48 -10.43 -8.16 -17.16
C PRO A 48 -9.30 -7.41 -17.89
N GLN A 49 -9.49 -6.11 -18.14
CA GLN A 49 -8.50 -5.30 -18.85
C GLN A 49 -7.36 -4.79 -17.97
N ILE A 50 -7.48 -4.85 -16.64
CA ILE A 50 -6.39 -4.40 -15.76
C ILE A 50 -5.20 -5.32 -15.81
N LEU A 51 -4.04 -4.75 -15.51
CA LEU A 51 -2.84 -5.52 -15.19
C LEU A 51 -2.61 -5.48 -13.68
N GLN A 52 -2.02 -6.54 -13.15
CA GLN A 52 -1.73 -6.65 -11.73
C GLN A 52 -0.24 -6.97 -11.55
N GLU A 53 0.42 -6.17 -10.75
CA GLU A 53 1.78 -6.42 -10.25
C GLU A 53 1.76 -6.24 -8.75
N ILE A 54 1.15 -7.21 -8.06
CA ILE A 54 0.93 -7.12 -6.61
C ILE A 54 2.26 -7.15 -5.87
N ARG A 55 2.70 -5.98 -5.44
CA ARG A 55 4.05 -5.75 -4.89
C ARG A 55 4.28 -6.53 -3.61
N TYR A 56 3.29 -6.64 -2.77
CA TYR A 56 3.39 -7.30 -1.47
C TYR A 56 3.30 -8.83 -1.52
N TYR A 57 2.90 -9.39 -2.65
CA TYR A 57 3.06 -10.82 -2.92
C TYR A 57 4.50 -11.17 -3.32
N SER A 58 5.23 -10.23 -3.92
CA SER A 58 6.63 -10.41 -4.32
C SER A 58 7.59 -9.93 -3.23
N THR A 59 8.89 -10.16 -3.45
CA THR A 59 9.95 -9.61 -2.60
C THR A 59 10.41 -8.21 -3.03
N TYR A 60 9.87 -7.68 -4.14
CA TYR A 60 10.20 -6.35 -4.62
C TYR A 60 9.24 -5.31 -4.03
N ASN A 61 9.41 -5.06 -2.73
CA ASN A 61 8.73 -4.08 -1.92
C ASN A 61 9.71 -3.51 -0.88
N PHE A 62 9.31 -2.52 -0.09
CA PHE A 62 10.19 -1.84 0.85
C PHE A 62 10.68 -2.72 2.02
N VAL A 63 10.01 -3.83 2.29
CA VAL A 63 10.42 -4.83 3.30
C VAL A 63 11.48 -5.77 2.72
N GLY A 64 11.32 -6.18 1.45
CA GLY A 64 12.20 -7.13 0.75
C GLY A 64 11.81 -8.60 0.94
N ASP A 65 10.63 -8.86 1.49
CA ASP A 65 10.02 -10.19 1.64
C ASP A 65 8.56 -10.17 1.19
N ARG A 66 7.98 -11.35 0.94
CA ARG A 66 6.54 -11.46 0.75
C ARG A 66 5.82 -11.11 2.04
N ILE A 67 4.82 -10.26 1.96
CA ILE A 67 4.09 -9.74 3.11
C ILE A 67 3.04 -10.74 3.58
N ASP A 68 2.86 -10.84 4.88
CA ASP A 68 1.87 -11.72 5.51
C ASP A 68 0.46 -11.46 4.97
N GLY A 69 -0.28 -12.53 4.75
CA GLY A 69 -1.64 -12.46 4.24
C GLY A 69 -1.77 -12.34 2.72
N TYR A 70 -0.69 -12.14 1.97
CA TYR A 70 -0.72 -12.21 0.50
C TYR A 70 -0.43 -13.65 0.05
N GLU A 71 -1.47 -14.43 -0.22
CA GLU A 71 -1.36 -15.83 -0.64
C GLU A 71 -1.37 -16.00 -2.15
N GLU A 72 -1.98 -15.05 -2.89
CA GLU A 72 -2.00 -14.99 -4.36
C GLU A 72 -1.64 -13.60 -4.88
N PRO A 73 -1.07 -13.49 -6.11
CA PRO A 73 -0.78 -12.21 -6.74
C PRO A 73 -2.05 -11.60 -7.38
N CYS A 74 -3.10 -11.44 -6.58
CA CYS A 74 -4.39 -10.92 -7.03
C CYS A 74 -4.80 -9.69 -6.23
N ALA A 75 -5.57 -8.80 -6.85
CA ALA A 75 -6.17 -7.65 -6.20
C ALA A 75 -7.62 -7.96 -5.84
N LEU A 76 -8.00 -7.66 -4.59
CA LEU A 76 -9.36 -7.76 -4.09
C LEU A 76 -9.86 -6.36 -3.73
N LEU A 77 -11.11 -6.06 -4.04
CA LEU A 77 -11.77 -4.81 -3.63
C LEU A 77 -13.21 -5.08 -3.20
N THR A 78 -13.77 -4.15 -2.42
CA THR A 78 -15.22 -4.10 -2.22
C THR A 78 -15.93 -3.95 -3.56
N LYS A 79 -17.13 -4.50 -3.68
CA LYS A 79 -17.94 -4.42 -4.91
C LYS A 79 -18.19 -2.98 -5.35
N GLU A 80 -18.35 -2.07 -4.39
CA GLU A 80 -18.56 -0.64 -4.62
C GLU A 80 -17.32 0.00 -5.24
N ALA A 81 -16.15 -0.20 -4.64
CA ALA A 81 -14.88 0.31 -5.16
C ALA A 81 -14.53 -0.30 -6.52
N ALA A 82 -14.79 -1.60 -6.71
CA ALA A 82 -14.59 -2.25 -8.00
C ALA A 82 -15.49 -1.69 -9.11
N ARG A 83 -16.75 -1.34 -8.81
CA ARG A 83 -17.66 -0.68 -9.79
C ARG A 83 -17.13 0.70 -10.19
N ALA A 84 -16.71 1.51 -9.21
CA ALA A 84 -16.13 2.83 -9.47
C ALA A 84 -14.84 2.71 -10.31
N LEU A 85 -13.94 1.77 -9.92
CA LEU A 85 -12.69 1.53 -10.65
C LEU A 85 -12.93 0.99 -12.09
N LYS A 86 -14.01 0.25 -12.31
CA LYS A 86 -14.42 -0.17 -13.67
C LYS A 86 -14.77 1.03 -14.54
N SER A 87 -15.43 2.04 -13.99
CA SER A 87 -15.71 3.29 -14.72
C SER A 87 -14.41 4.02 -15.06
N VAL A 88 -13.46 4.13 -14.10
CA VAL A 88 -12.12 4.67 -14.36
C VAL A 88 -11.43 3.90 -15.50
N SER A 89 -11.43 2.57 -15.43
CA SER A 89 -10.78 1.71 -16.44
C SER A 89 -11.39 1.95 -17.84
N ASN A 90 -12.71 2.06 -17.92
CA ASN A 90 -13.40 2.33 -19.21
C ASN A 90 -13.01 3.69 -19.79
N GLU A 91 -12.94 4.74 -18.96
CA GLU A 91 -12.51 6.08 -19.42
C GLU A 91 -11.04 6.05 -19.89
N MET A 92 -10.15 5.42 -19.12
CA MET A 92 -8.72 5.33 -19.45
C MET A 92 -8.49 4.57 -20.76
N ILE A 93 -9.22 3.49 -21.01
CA ILE A 93 -9.14 2.73 -22.27
C ILE A 93 -9.49 3.61 -23.49
N VAL A 94 -10.52 4.46 -23.38
CA VAL A 94 -10.89 5.39 -24.45
C VAL A 94 -9.76 6.41 -24.74
N MET A 95 -8.98 6.75 -23.71
CA MET A 95 -7.81 7.63 -23.82
C MET A 95 -6.54 6.90 -24.27
N GLY A 96 -6.57 5.56 -24.42
CA GLY A 96 -5.42 4.75 -24.82
C GLY A 96 -4.57 4.22 -23.66
N TYR A 97 -5.11 4.21 -22.44
CA TYR A 97 -4.41 3.73 -21.27
C TYR A 97 -5.09 2.51 -20.63
N ARG A 98 -4.30 1.69 -19.95
CA ARG A 98 -4.76 0.59 -19.08
C ARG A 98 -4.32 0.85 -17.66
N LEU A 99 -5.13 0.41 -16.70
CA LEU A 99 -4.76 0.44 -15.28
C LEU A 99 -3.81 -0.71 -14.97
N LYS A 100 -2.77 -0.41 -14.18
CA LYS A 100 -1.89 -1.38 -13.54
C LYS A 100 -1.99 -1.23 -12.04
N ILE A 101 -2.36 -2.29 -11.35
CA ILE A 101 -2.60 -2.32 -9.91
C ILE A 101 -1.37 -2.84 -9.19
N PHE A 102 -0.90 -2.10 -8.21
CA PHE A 102 0.20 -2.47 -7.33
C PHE A 102 -0.29 -3.09 -6.02
N ASP A 103 -1.38 -2.55 -5.46
CA ASP A 103 -2.05 -3.05 -4.27
C ASP A 103 -3.53 -2.65 -4.27
N ALA A 104 -4.34 -3.37 -3.48
CA ALA A 104 -5.75 -3.07 -3.29
C ALA A 104 -6.16 -3.38 -1.85
N TYR A 105 -7.05 -4.34 -1.59
CA TYR A 105 -7.28 -4.81 -0.22
C TYR A 105 -5.97 -5.37 0.35
N ARG A 106 -5.60 -4.89 1.54
CA ARG A 106 -4.44 -5.31 2.33
C ARG A 106 -4.93 -5.80 3.67
N PRO A 107 -4.75 -7.08 4.02
CA PRO A 107 -5.21 -7.61 5.31
C PRO A 107 -4.49 -6.94 6.48
N ALA A 108 -5.14 -6.86 7.63
CA ALA A 108 -4.56 -6.22 8.81
C ALA A 108 -3.25 -6.89 9.27
N CYS A 109 -3.08 -8.21 9.06
CA CYS A 109 -1.82 -8.89 9.32
C CYS A 109 -0.65 -8.34 8.47
N ALA A 110 -0.91 -7.91 7.24
CA ALA A 110 0.12 -7.27 6.40
C ALA A 110 0.57 -5.94 7.00
N VAL A 111 -0.36 -5.14 7.53
CA VAL A 111 -0.04 -3.88 8.21
C VAL A 111 0.79 -4.15 9.46
N ARG A 112 0.45 -5.18 10.24
CA ARG A 112 1.27 -5.60 11.39
C ARG A 112 2.67 -6.03 10.97
N HIS A 113 2.81 -6.75 9.84
CA HIS A 113 4.12 -7.10 9.30
C HIS A 113 4.97 -5.85 9.01
N PHE A 114 4.39 -4.82 8.39
CA PHE A 114 5.09 -3.54 8.16
C PHE A 114 5.52 -2.87 9.46
N VAL A 115 4.64 -2.87 10.47
CA VAL A 115 4.95 -2.30 11.79
C VAL A 115 6.09 -3.06 12.45
N LEU A 116 6.05 -4.39 12.46
CA LEU A 116 7.11 -5.23 13.05
C LEU A 116 8.44 -5.05 12.30
N TRP A 117 8.42 -5.03 10.98
CA TRP A 117 9.61 -4.74 10.18
C TRP A 117 10.17 -3.34 10.47
N GLY A 118 9.32 -2.34 10.60
CA GLY A 118 9.73 -0.95 10.87
C GLY A 118 10.43 -0.76 12.21
N ILE A 119 10.14 -1.61 13.20
CA ILE A 119 10.79 -1.60 14.52
C ILE A 119 12.20 -2.27 14.48
N GLU A 120 12.45 -3.11 13.48
CA GLU A 120 13.75 -3.81 13.33
C GLU A 120 14.80 -2.92 12.67
N ASP A 121 15.70 -2.34 13.46
CA ASP A 121 16.69 -1.37 12.97
C ASP A 121 17.67 -1.93 11.95
N LEU A 122 17.93 -3.23 11.94
CA LEU A 122 19.02 -3.85 11.18
C LEU A 122 18.65 -4.23 9.75
N ASP A 123 17.38 -4.40 9.45
CA ASP A 123 16.93 -4.76 8.08
C ASP A 123 16.71 -3.50 7.22
N ILE A 124 17.75 -3.11 6.52
CA ILE A 124 17.76 -1.94 5.61
C ILE A 124 18.07 -2.35 4.16
N ARG A 125 17.95 -3.65 3.81
CA ARG A 125 18.34 -4.16 2.48
C ARG A 125 17.63 -3.49 1.31
N MET A 126 16.42 -2.95 1.53
CA MET A 126 15.64 -2.26 0.51
C MET A 126 15.74 -0.73 0.58
N LYS A 127 16.52 -0.17 1.54
CA LYS A 127 16.63 1.27 1.75
C LYS A 127 17.00 2.03 0.48
N GLN A 128 17.99 1.56 -0.26
CA GLN A 128 18.47 2.22 -1.47
C GLN A 128 17.38 2.37 -2.55
N TYR A 129 16.40 1.48 -2.57
CA TYR A 129 15.37 1.44 -3.62
C TYR A 129 14.08 2.18 -3.23
N PHE A 130 13.76 2.22 -1.93
CA PHE A 130 12.45 2.72 -1.49
C PHE A 130 12.52 3.92 -0.53
N TYR A 131 13.61 4.07 0.25
CA TYR A 131 13.72 5.17 1.23
C TYR A 131 15.18 5.62 1.44
N PRO A 132 15.91 5.99 0.34
CA PRO A 132 17.35 6.28 0.41
C PRO A 132 17.67 7.43 1.36
N ASP A 133 16.82 8.43 1.41
CA ASP A 133 17.02 9.68 2.13
C ASP A 133 16.29 9.74 3.48
N VAL A 134 15.54 8.69 3.83
CA VAL A 134 14.76 8.61 5.07
C VAL A 134 15.38 7.56 6.01
N GLU A 135 15.51 7.90 7.29
CA GLU A 135 15.90 6.91 8.29
C GLU A 135 14.70 6.00 8.62
N LYS A 136 14.95 4.69 8.70
CA LYS A 136 13.89 3.69 8.90
C LYS A 136 13.02 3.97 10.12
N GLN A 137 13.62 4.45 11.21
CA GLN A 137 12.93 4.82 12.46
C GLN A 137 11.98 6.00 12.28
N SER A 138 12.23 6.86 11.27
CA SER A 138 11.36 8.02 10.97
C SER A 138 10.14 7.65 10.15
N LEU A 139 10.06 6.44 9.56
CA LEU A 139 8.97 6.04 8.67
C LEU A 139 7.58 6.12 9.33
N PHE A 140 7.50 5.91 10.64
CA PHE A 140 6.27 6.05 11.40
C PHE A 140 5.95 7.51 11.72
N SER A 141 6.94 8.28 12.21
CA SER A 141 6.76 9.69 12.58
C SER A 141 6.45 10.55 11.37
N ASP A 142 7.03 10.22 10.22
CA ASP A 142 6.86 10.92 8.96
C ASP A 142 5.59 10.48 8.21
N GLY A 143 4.86 9.49 8.75
CA GLY A 143 3.55 9.07 8.25
C GLY A 143 3.57 8.10 7.07
N TYR A 144 4.75 7.59 6.67
CA TYR A 144 4.86 6.60 5.58
C TYR A 144 4.30 5.22 5.97
N ILE A 145 4.40 4.84 7.25
CA ILE A 145 3.84 3.59 7.78
C ILE A 145 2.85 3.93 8.89
N ALA A 146 1.61 3.54 8.71
CA ALA A 146 0.53 3.74 9.69
C ALA A 146 0.19 2.43 10.40
N LYS A 147 -0.25 2.53 11.67
CA LYS A 147 -0.76 1.36 12.44
C LYS A 147 -2.06 0.80 11.87
N ASN A 148 -2.86 1.64 11.21
CA ASN A 148 -4.10 1.26 10.54
C ASN A 148 -4.04 1.76 9.10
N SER A 149 -4.42 0.92 8.15
CA SER A 149 -4.39 1.25 6.73
C SER A 149 -5.80 1.31 6.14
N SER A 150 -6.07 2.31 5.31
CA SER A 150 -7.32 2.39 4.53
C SER A 150 -7.51 1.17 3.62
N HIS A 151 -6.42 0.56 3.14
CA HIS A 151 -6.45 -0.67 2.35
C HIS A 151 -7.13 -1.83 3.08
N SER A 152 -7.00 -1.92 4.42
CA SER A 152 -7.62 -2.99 5.20
C SER A 152 -9.16 -2.87 5.26
N ARG A 153 -9.72 -1.71 4.86
CA ARG A 153 -11.16 -1.53 4.69
C ARG A 153 -11.68 -1.97 3.32
N GLY A 154 -10.78 -2.33 2.40
CA GLY A 154 -11.09 -2.93 1.10
C GLY A 154 -11.58 -1.97 0.02
N SER A 155 -11.49 -0.65 0.22
CA SER A 155 -11.95 0.34 -0.75
C SER A 155 -10.84 1.30 -1.21
N THR A 156 -9.60 0.92 -0.99
CA THR A 156 -8.40 1.66 -1.39
C THR A 156 -7.63 0.87 -2.44
N VAL A 157 -7.04 1.57 -3.39
CA VAL A 157 -6.24 0.99 -4.48
C VAL A 157 -5.03 1.84 -4.77
N ASP A 158 -3.88 1.18 -4.98
CA ASP A 158 -2.64 1.75 -5.47
C ASP A 158 -2.43 1.33 -6.92
N LEU A 159 -2.29 2.32 -7.83
CA LEU A 159 -2.27 2.03 -9.26
C LEU A 159 -1.47 3.05 -10.06
N THR A 160 -1.13 2.66 -11.29
CA THR A 160 -0.57 3.51 -12.33
C THR A 160 -1.23 3.25 -13.68
N LEU A 161 -0.77 3.96 -14.71
CA LEU A 161 -1.22 3.83 -16.07
C LEU A 161 -0.17 3.14 -16.94
N LEU A 162 -0.65 2.36 -17.91
CA LEU A 162 0.14 1.80 -19.01
C LEU A 162 -0.37 2.38 -20.32
N ASP A 163 0.52 2.87 -21.16
CA ASP A 163 0.21 3.22 -22.55
C ASP A 163 -0.09 1.94 -23.35
N MET A 164 -1.27 1.88 -23.93
CA MET A 164 -1.74 0.68 -24.66
C MET A 164 -0.95 0.42 -25.94
N LYS A 165 -0.35 1.45 -26.54
CA LYS A 165 0.39 1.32 -27.77
C LYS A 165 1.79 0.79 -27.56
N SER A 166 2.49 1.29 -26.55
CA SER A 166 3.87 0.88 -26.23
C SER A 166 3.93 -0.27 -25.21
N GLY A 167 2.89 -0.47 -24.40
CA GLY A 167 2.85 -1.40 -23.28
C GLY A 167 3.70 -0.96 -22.10
N LYS A 168 4.22 0.27 -22.09
CA LYS A 168 5.06 0.80 -21.02
C LYS A 168 4.24 1.55 -19.97
N GLU A 169 4.74 1.55 -18.76
CA GLU A 169 4.22 2.42 -17.71
C GLU A 169 4.39 3.89 -18.10
N ILE A 170 3.40 4.68 -17.76
CA ILE A 170 3.48 6.14 -17.87
C ILE A 170 4.40 6.65 -16.79
N ASP A 171 5.31 7.53 -17.17
CA ASP A 171 6.28 8.12 -16.25
C ASP A 171 5.58 9.11 -15.31
N MET A 172 5.51 8.75 -14.04
CA MET A 172 4.91 9.56 -12.97
C MET A 172 5.96 10.39 -12.19
N GLY A 173 7.24 10.36 -12.60
CA GLY A 173 8.33 11.11 -11.96
C GLY A 173 8.85 10.51 -10.67
N GLY A 174 8.36 9.35 -10.25
CA GLY A 174 8.81 8.57 -9.10
C GLY A 174 8.14 7.21 -9.05
N PRO A 175 8.83 6.18 -8.53
CA PRO A 175 8.28 4.83 -8.47
C PRO A 175 7.25 4.67 -7.34
N PHE A 176 6.45 3.62 -7.42
CA PHE A 176 5.54 3.19 -6.36
C PHE A 176 6.31 2.87 -5.06
N ASP A 177 5.75 3.21 -3.91
CA ASP A 177 6.32 3.02 -2.57
C ASP A 177 7.67 3.74 -2.33
N PHE A 178 7.95 4.78 -3.07
CA PHE A 178 9.15 5.57 -2.82
C PHE A 178 8.88 6.61 -1.72
N PHE A 179 9.42 6.40 -0.53
CA PHE A 179 9.20 7.26 0.63
C PHE A 179 10.03 8.54 0.53
N SER A 180 9.46 9.54 -0.08
CA SER A 180 10.07 10.85 -0.36
C SER A 180 8.99 11.84 -0.78
N GLU A 181 9.27 13.13 -0.64
CA GLU A 181 8.43 14.20 -1.17
C GLU A 181 8.17 14.09 -2.67
N VAL A 182 9.05 13.40 -3.41
CA VAL A 182 8.86 13.09 -4.84
C VAL A 182 7.54 12.34 -5.08
N SER A 183 7.06 11.58 -4.12
CA SER A 183 5.80 10.83 -4.20
C SER A 183 4.55 11.67 -3.99
N HIS A 184 4.67 12.90 -3.48
CA HIS A 184 3.53 13.80 -3.31
C HIS A 184 2.94 14.18 -4.68
N PRO A 185 1.62 14.13 -4.88
CA PRO A 185 0.99 14.43 -6.17
C PRO A 185 1.35 15.81 -6.74
N ASP A 186 1.58 16.79 -5.86
CA ASP A 186 1.86 18.18 -6.21
C ASP A 186 3.36 18.56 -6.18
N TYR A 187 4.26 17.58 -6.04
CA TYR A 187 5.71 17.81 -6.01
C TYR A 187 6.17 18.56 -7.26
N LYS A 188 6.97 19.63 -7.06
CA LYS A 188 7.38 20.55 -8.13
C LYS A 188 8.73 20.20 -8.78
N GLY A 189 9.44 19.21 -8.27
CA GLY A 189 10.76 18.81 -8.79
C GLY A 189 10.68 17.77 -9.93
N ILE A 190 9.50 17.51 -10.49
CA ILE A 190 9.28 16.65 -11.67
C ILE A 190 9.02 17.47 -12.92
N THR A 191 9.05 16.83 -14.10
CA THR A 191 8.76 17.52 -15.36
C THR A 191 7.26 17.84 -15.49
N ASP A 192 6.92 18.79 -16.36
CA ASP A 192 5.52 19.12 -16.65
C ASP A 192 4.74 17.90 -17.15
N GLU A 193 5.34 17.06 -18.00
CA GLU A 193 4.72 15.83 -18.51
C GLU A 193 4.42 14.84 -17.38
N GLN A 194 5.36 14.62 -16.45
CA GLN A 194 5.14 13.75 -15.29
C GLN A 194 4.03 14.28 -14.38
N TYR A 195 3.99 15.60 -14.19
CA TYR A 195 2.92 16.25 -13.42
C TYR A 195 1.56 16.10 -14.11
N GLU A 196 1.48 16.33 -15.43
CA GLU A 196 0.26 16.14 -16.22
C GLU A 196 -0.23 14.69 -16.16
N ASN A 197 0.68 13.72 -16.19
CA ASN A 197 0.35 12.28 -16.06
C ASN A 197 -0.29 11.98 -14.70
N ARG A 198 0.26 12.51 -13.59
CA ARG A 198 -0.34 12.39 -12.25
C ARG A 198 -1.73 13.02 -12.21
N MET A 199 -1.86 14.23 -12.76
CA MET A 199 -3.14 14.97 -12.77
C MET A 199 -4.19 14.30 -13.64
N LEU A 200 -3.79 13.67 -14.74
CA LEU A 200 -4.69 12.84 -15.56
C LEU A 200 -5.26 11.69 -14.73
N LEU A 201 -4.40 10.88 -14.10
CA LEU A 201 -4.82 9.79 -13.24
C LEU A 201 -5.73 10.28 -12.12
N GLN A 202 -5.28 11.27 -11.36
CA GLN A 202 -6.04 11.85 -10.24
C GLN A 202 -7.40 12.38 -10.68
N SER A 203 -7.48 13.11 -11.79
CA SER A 203 -8.74 13.71 -12.25
C SER A 203 -9.77 12.66 -12.63
N VAL A 204 -9.35 11.55 -13.26
CA VAL A 204 -10.26 10.45 -13.61
C VAL A 204 -10.68 9.68 -12.36
N MET A 205 -9.78 9.42 -11.41
CA MET A 205 -10.11 8.78 -10.15
C MET A 205 -11.13 9.61 -9.35
N VAL A 206 -10.88 10.91 -9.19
CA VAL A 206 -11.75 11.83 -8.41
C VAL A 206 -13.16 11.91 -9.00
N ARG A 207 -13.31 12.10 -10.32
CA ARG A 207 -14.65 12.17 -10.92
C ARG A 207 -15.43 10.85 -10.87
N ASN A 208 -14.72 9.74 -10.61
CA ASN A 208 -15.35 8.43 -10.39
C ASN A 208 -15.50 8.07 -8.89
N GLY A 209 -15.39 9.07 -8.01
CA GLY A 209 -15.72 8.95 -6.58
C GLY A 209 -14.59 8.46 -5.68
N PHE A 210 -13.35 8.53 -6.15
CA PHE A 210 -12.17 8.29 -5.30
C PHE A 210 -11.59 9.62 -4.81
N ARG A 211 -10.97 9.59 -3.64
CA ARG A 211 -10.15 10.69 -3.10
C ARG A 211 -8.68 10.29 -3.13
N PRO A 212 -7.76 11.19 -3.54
CA PRO A 212 -6.33 10.96 -3.49
C PRO A 212 -5.81 11.05 -2.06
N LEU A 213 -4.58 10.60 -1.86
CA LEU A 213 -3.77 10.87 -0.67
C LEU A 213 -2.73 11.94 -0.99
N ASP A 214 -2.53 12.89 -0.08
CA ASP A 214 -1.69 14.08 -0.36
C ASP A 214 -0.18 13.77 -0.42
N CYS A 215 0.26 12.59 0.06
CA CYS A 215 1.67 12.18 0.08
C CYS A 215 2.01 11.04 -0.89
N GLU A 216 1.02 10.49 -1.64
CA GLU A 216 1.22 9.33 -2.53
C GLU A 216 0.40 9.49 -3.82
N TRP A 217 1.06 9.71 -4.95
CA TRP A 217 0.40 9.96 -6.24
C TRP A 217 -0.40 8.74 -6.76
N TRP A 218 -0.09 7.55 -6.30
CA TRP A 218 -0.71 6.28 -6.71
C TRP A 218 -1.94 5.88 -5.89
N HIS A 219 -2.12 6.47 -4.70
CA HIS A 219 -3.07 6.01 -3.67
C HIS A 219 -4.42 6.70 -3.75
N PHE A 220 -5.48 5.91 -3.86
CA PHE A 220 -6.86 6.39 -3.96
C PHE A 220 -7.80 5.56 -3.12
N THR A 221 -8.62 6.21 -2.32
CA THR A 221 -9.66 5.59 -1.48
C THR A 221 -11.04 6.01 -1.97
N LEU A 222 -11.99 5.09 -2.09
CA LEU A 222 -13.38 5.42 -2.42
C LEU A 222 -13.97 6.35 -1.35
N GLU A 223 -14.58 7.48 -1.75
CA GLU A 223 -15.14 8.45 -0.79
C GLU A 223 -16.26 7.86 0.07
N LYS A 224 -17.12 7.05 -0.55
CA LYS A 224 -18.25 6.39 0.12
C LYS A 224 -17.92 4.92 0.32
N GLU A 225 -17.01 4.66 1.24
CA GLU A 225 -16.62 3.30 1.62
C GLU A 225 -17.82 2.56 2.22
N PRO A 226 -18.11 1.30 1.82
CA PRO A 226 -19.17 0.50 2.44
C PRO A 226 -18.81 0.07 3.89
N TYR A 227 -17.52 0.05 4.21
CA TYR A 227 -17.00 -0.40 5.51
C TYR A 227 -15.98 0.61 6.08
N PRO A 228 -16.38 1.87 6.40
CA PRO A 228 -15.44 2.94 6.76
C PRO A 228 -14.69 2.68 8.08
N ASP A 229 -15.27 1.87 8.96
CA ASP A 229 -14.76 1.60 10.31
C ASP A 229 -14.39 0.12 10.51
N THR A 230 -14.37 -0.69 9.43
CA THR A 230 -14.10 -2.13 9.51
C THR A 230 -12.75 -2.46 8.87
N TYR A 231 -11.87 -3.05 9.63
CA TYR A 231 -10.60 -3.57 9.14
C TYR A 231 -10.72 -5.09 8.97
N PHE A 232 -10.42 -5.57 7.77
CA PHE A 232 -10.52 -6.99 7.44
C PHE A 232 -9.17 -7.69 7.59
N GLU A 233 -9.22 -9.03 7.84
CA GLU A 233 -8.02 -9.84 8.05
C GLU A 233 -7.98 -11.12 7.22
N PHE A 234 -8.97 -11.38 6.38
CA PHE A 234 -8.91 -12.54 5.51
C PHE A 234 -7.76 -12.42 4.47
N PRO A 235 -7.19 -13.55 4.02
CA PRO A 235 -6.05 -13.52 3.11
C PRO A 235 -6.41 -12.95 1.73
N VAL A 236 -5.43 -12.33 1.08
CA VAL A 236 -5.51 -11.99 -0.35
C VAL A 236 -5.40 -13.28 -1.15
N SER A 237 -6.55 -13.85 -1.48
CA SER A 237 -6.68 -15.11 -2.20
C SER A 237 -8.01 -15.15 -2.96
N SER A 238 -7.95 -15.46 -4.24
CA SER A 238 -9.15 -15.63 -5.06
C SER A 238 -9.93 -16.88 -4.66
N GLU A 239 -9.26 -17.91 -4.19
CA GLU A 239 -9.89 -19.12 -3.68
C GLU A 239 -10.69 -18.86 -2.39
N TYR A 240 -10.16 -17.99 -1.51
CA TYR A 240 -10.84 -17.64 -0.27
C TYR A 240 -12.19 -16.95 -0.52
N LEU A 241 -12.26 -16.09 -1.55
CA LEU A 241 -13.51 -15.42 -1.92
C LEU A 241 -14.56 -16.37 -2.53
N ARG A 242 -14.14 -17.50 -3.09
CA ARG A 242 -15.03 -18.48 -3.79
C ARG A 242 -15.57 -19.56 -2.87
N ARG A 243 -15.11 -19.62 -1.62
CA ARG A 243 -15.61 -20.54 -0.58
C ARG A 243 -16.92 -20.01 0.03
#